data_a41a68f7b2a837ac6aa0a4dd38b7f0a6
#
_entry.id   a41a68f7b2a837ac6aa0a4dd38b7f0a6
#
_cell.length_a   1.000
_cell.length_b   1.000
_cell.length_c   1.000
_cell.angle_alpha   90.00
_cell.angle_beta   90.00
_cell.angle_gamma   90.00
#
_symmetry.space_group_name_H-M   'P 1'
#
loop_
_entity.id
_entity.type
_entity.pdbx_description
1 polymer ?
#
loop_
_entity_poly.entity_id
_entity_poly.type
_entity_poly.pdbx_seq_one_letter_code
_entity_poly.pdbx_strand_id
1 'polypeptide(L)'
;KIGLHYNTCSGGTPSRTHEEYYADGTIPWVKTGEIKDNIIIHTDECITEDGVKGSSAKLLPQGAVVMAMYGVNIGMLAYLDSEMTCNQACCVFSDKNEIISRHYLFHYLYSIRDYLLLIGFGAAQQNLSQDLIKKVKIVIPPTELIKKFDEQKEPLYQTIRALMMQNDKLIKQRDMLLPRLMSGKLEV
;
A
#
# COMPACT_ATOMS: atom_id res chain seq x y z
N LYS A 1 -21.54 -2.39 -5.20
CA LYS A 1 -20.30 -2.96 -5.70
C LYS A 1 -19.17 -1.98 -5.42
N ILE A 2 -17.97 -2.49 -5.10
CA ILE A 2 -16.80 -1.65 -4.77
C ILE A 2 -16.53 -0.63 -5.89
N GLY A 3 -16.49 -1.06 -7.14
CA GLY A 3 -16.21 -0.18 -8.28
C GLY A 3 -17.24 0.94 -8.56
N LEU A 4 -18.36 0.97 -7.85
CA LEU A 4 -19.29 2.09 -7.88
C LEU A 4 -18.87 3.25 -6.97
N HIS A 5 -18.08 2.95 -5.92
CA HIS A 5 -17.71 3.88 -4.86
C HIS A 5 -16.24 4.26 -4.88
N TYR A 6 -15.40 3.38 -5.42
CA TYR A 6 -13.95 3.60 -5.52
C TYR A 6 -13.48 3.51 -6.97
N ASN A 7 -12.54 4.37 -7.32
CA ASN A 7 -11.71 4.16 -8.48
C ASN A 7 -10.69 3.08 -8.14
N THR A 8 -10.40 2.19 -9.09
CA THR A 8 -9.32 1.23 -8.92
C THR A 8 -8.35 1.35 -10.07
N CYS A 9 -7.08 1.26 -9.78
CA CYS A 9 -6.03 1.19 -10.80
C CYS A 9 -4.96 0.19 -10.37
N SER A 10 -4.18 -0.27 -11.33
CA SER A 10 -2.89 -0.92 -11.09
C SER A 10 -1.78 0.05 -11.41
N GLY A 11 -0.63 -0.22 -10.86
CA GLY A 11 0.58 0.45 -11.24
C GLY A 11 1.26 -0.19 -12.45
N GLY A 12 2.55 0.02 -12.57
CA GLY A 12 3.39 -0.52 -13.61
C GLY A 12 4.82 -0.75 -13.14
N THR A 13 5.56 -1.51 -13.93
CA THR A 13 6.98 -1.76 -13.72
C THR A 13 7.74 -1.07 -14.86
N PRO A 14 8.51 -0.01 -14.56
CA PRO A 14 9.39 0.57 -15.56
C PRO A 14 10.38 -0.47 -16.08
N SER A 15 10.79 -0.35 -17.32
CA SER A 15 11.72 -1.31 -17.92
C SER A 15 13.08 -1.29 -17.19
N ARG A 16 13.55 -2.45 -16.76
CA ARG A 16 14.87 -2.59 -16.10
C ARG A 16 16.06 -2.37 -17.05
N THR A 17 15.82 -2.32 -18.37
CA THR A 17 16.86 -1.99 -19.34
C THR A 17 17.21 -0.51 -19.35
N HIS A 18 16.40 0.32 -18.70
CA HIS A 18 16.58 1.76 -18.53
C HIS A 18 17.01 2.04 -17.09
N GLU A 19 18.31 2.04 -16.84
CA GLU A 19 18.87 2.30 -15.50
C GLU A 19 18.44 3.67 -14.96
N GLU A 20 18.28 4.66 -15.85
CA GLU A 20 17.84 6.02 -15.53
C GLU A 20 16.42 6.09 -14.93
N TYR A 21 15.62 5.02 -15.05
CA TYR A 21 14.29 4.94 -14.43
C TYR A 21 14.35 4.63 -12.92
N TYR A 22 15.52 4.17 -12.45
CA TYR A 22 15.73 3.73 -11.07
C TYR A 22 16.86 4.49 -10.36
N ALA A 23 17.92 4.86 -11.11
CA ALA A 23 19.07 5.55 -10.56
C ALA A 23 18.65 6.90 -9.96
N ASP A 24 19.00 7.12 -8.70
CA ASP A 24 18.66 8.33 -7.94
C ASP A 24 17.14 8.60 -7.86
N GLY A 25 16.32 7.56 -8.00
CA GLY A 25 14.87 7.64 -7.89
C GLY A 25 14.45 8.13 -6.50
N THR A 26 13.48 9.05 -6.47
CA THR A 26 12.94 9.61 -5.22
C THR A 26 11.47 9.26 -5.01
N ILE A 27 10.80 8.74 -6.03
CA ILE A 27 9.38 8.38 -5.97
C ILE A 27 9.26 6.94 -5.48
N PRO A 28 8.68 6.68 -4.29
CA PRO A 28 8.56 5.34 -3.76
C PRO A 28 7.77 4.42 -4.69
N TRP A 29 8.27 3.20 -4.90
CA TRP A 29 7.66 2.22 -5.79
C TRP A 29 7.33 0.92 -5.05
N VAL A 30 6.07 0.78 -4.69
CA VAL A 30 5.54 -0.33 -3.88
C VAL A 30 5.49 -1.62 -4.68
N LYS A 31 6.04 -2.68 -4.09
CA LYS A 31 5.92 -4.06 -4.56
C LYS A 31 5.01 -4.87 -3.64
N THR A 32 4.38 -5.92 -4.17
CA THR A 32 3.46 -6.76 -3.38
C THR A 32 4.09 -7.35 -2.12
N GLY A 33 5.41 -7.57 -2.10
CA GLY A 33 6.15 -8.07 -0.93
C GLY A 33 6.13 -7.12 0.28
N GLU A 34 5.86 -5.84 0.05
CA GLU A 34 5.84 -4.79 1.10
C GLU A 34 4.43 -4.60 1.69
N ILE A 35 3.40 -5.18 1.06
CA ILE A 35 2.00 -5.11 1.50
C ILE A 35 1.75 -6.23 2.51
N LYS A 36 1.59 -5.86 3.81
CA LYS A 36 1.52 -6.81 4.93
C LYS A 36 0.50 -6.38 5.99
N ASP A 37 -0.67 -5.86 5.58
CA ASP A 37 -1.69 -5.25 6.45
C ASP A 37 -1.14 -4.09 7.30
N ASN A 38 -0.34 -3.24 6.66
CA ASN A 38 0.49 -2.22 7.27
C ASN A 38 0.24 -0.81 6.71
N ILE A 39 1.04 0.13 7.17
CA ILE A 39 1.21 1.45 6.53
C ILE A 39 2.56 1.41 5.83
N ILE A 40 2.61 1.71 4.54
CA ILE A 40 3.86 1.83 3.79
C ILE A 40 4.37 3.26 3.91
N ILE A 41 5.42 3.44 4.70
CA ILE A 41 6.08 4.74 4.94
C ILE A 41 7.20 4.96 3.92
N HIS A 42 7.93 3.90 3.59
CA HIS A 42 9.00 3.89 2.59
C HIS A 42 8.98 2.56 1.85
N THR A 43 9.66 2.50 0.73
CA THR A 43 9.80 1.30 -0.10
C THR A 43 11.26 0.93 -0.24
N ASP A 44 11.53 -0.34 -0.55
CA ASP A 44 12.88 -0.83 -0.82
C ASP A 44 13.49 -0.19 -2.07
N GLU A 45 12.64 0.17 -3.04
CA GLU A 45 13.05 0.79 -4.30
C GLU A 45 12.24 2.06 -4.56
N CYS A 46 12.90 3.02 -5.21
CA CYS A 46 12.27 4.20 -5.76
C CYS A 46 12.46 4.24 -7.28
N ILE A 47 11.62 5.02 -7.97
CA ILE A 47 11.75 5.30 -9.39
C ILE A 47 11.87 6.81 -9.62
N THR A 48 12.36 7.18 -10.79
CA THR A 48 12.47 8.57 -11.21
C THR A 48 11.16 9.05 -11.85
N GLU A 49 11.03 10.37 -12.06
CA GLU A 49 9.93 10.89 -12.87
C GLU A 49 9.92 10.33 -14.29
N ASP A 50 11.10 10.10 -14.88
CA ASP A 50 11.20 9.49 -16.21
C ASP A 50 10.75 8.04 -16.19
N GLY A 51 11.01 7.30 -15.08
CA GLY A 51 10.46 5.97 -14.87
C GLY A 51 8.92 5.97 -14.80
N VAL A 52 8.32 6.99 -14.19
CA VAL A 52 6.86 7.16 -14.20
C VAL A 52 6.35 7.48 -15.59
N LYS A 53 6.96 8.47 -16.28
CA LYS A 53 6.54 8.92 -17.63
C LYS A 53 6.77 7.84 -18.70
N GLY A 54 7.85 7.07 -18.57
CA GLY A 54 8.25 6.02 -19.52
C GLY A 54 7.58 4.65 -19.29
N SER A 55 6.62 4.56 -18.36
CA SER A 55 5.98 3.29 -18.03
C SER A 55 4.48 3.44 -17.77
N SER A 56 3.83 2.34 -17.37
CA SER A 56 2.43 2.35 -16.89
C SER A 56 2.31 2.67 -15.40
N ALA A 57 3.41 2.97 -14.70
CA ALA A 57 3.38 3.42 -13.32
C ALA A 57 2.58 4.73 -13.19
N LYS A 58 1.87 4.87 -12.08
CA LYS A 58 1.02 6.05 -11.82
C LYS A 58 1.31 6.57 -10.43
N LEU A 59 1.32 7.87 -10.26
CA LEU A 59 1.31 8.50 -8.96
C LEU A 59 -0.03 8.23 -8.28
N LEU A 60 0.05 7.76 -7.06
CA LEU A 60 -1.06 7.33 -6.21
C LEU A 60 -1.13 8.27 -5.02
N PRO A 61 -2.32 8.75 -4.65
CA PRO A 61 -2.43 9.75 -3.60
C PRO A 61 -2.10 9.16 -2.22
N GLN A 62 -1.62 10.02 -1.33
CA GLN A 62 -1.50 9.71 0.09
C GLN A 62 -2.83 9.20 0.66
N GLY A 63 -2.77 8.21 1.53
CA GLY A 63 -3.93 7.60 2.16
C GLY A 63 -4.68 6.59 1.31
N ALA A 64 -4.28 6.39 0.05
CA ALA A 64 -4.86 5.33 -0.77
C ALA A 64 -4.67 3.96 -0.11
N VAL A 65 -5.66 3.09 -0.27
CA VAL A 65 -5.57 1.68 0.12
C VAL A 65 -5.05 0.88 -1.05
N VAL A 66 -4.07 0.03 -0.81
CA VAL A 66 -3.50 -0.87 -1.82
C VAL A 66 -3.67 -2.32 -1.39
N MET A 67 -3.99 -3.21 -2.34
CA MET A 67 -4.11 -4.65 -2.15
C MET A 67 -3.17 -5.39 -3.09
N ALA A 68 -2.47 -6.39 -2.57
CA ALA A 68 -1.71 -7.32 -3.40
C ALA A 68 -2.66 -8.28 -4.14
N MET A 69 -2.57 -8.31 -5.48
CA MET A 69 -3.39 -9.20 -6.31
C MET A 69 -2.71 -10.55 -6.60
N TYR A 70 -1.40 -10.64 -6.43
CA TYR A 70 -0.60 -11.82 -6.76
C TYR A 70 0.46 -12.11 -5.68
N GLY A 71 1.02 -13.31 -5.74
CA GLY A 71 2.14 -13.73 -4.91
C GLY A 71 1.76 -14.17 -3.50
N VAL A 72 2.75 -14.30 -2.63
CA VAL A 72 2.58 -14.81 -1.26
C VAL A 72 1.71 -13.90 -0.39
N ASN A 73 1.63 -12.61 -0.71
CA ASN A 73 0.85 -11.62 0.03
C ASN A 73 -0.52 -11.33 -0.61
N ILE A 74 -1.00 -12.22 -1.50
CA ILE A 74 -2.30 -12.05 -2.16
C ILE A 74 -3.41 -11.75 -1.14
N GLY A 75 -4.19 -10.70 -1.41
CA GLY A 75 -5.28 -10.25 -0.54
C GLY A 75 -4.82 -9.42 0.67
N MET A 76 -3.52 -9.28 0.94
CA MET A 76 -3.02 -8.35 1.96
C MET A 76 -3.19 -6.91 1.52
N LEU A 77 -3.31 -6.02 2.49
CA LEU A 77 -3.65 -4.62 2.33
C LEU A 77 -2.56 -3.72 2.90
N ALA A 78 -2.46 -2.49 2.39
CA ALA A 78 -1.71 -1.44 3.06
C ALA A 78 -2.33 -0.06 2.81
N TYR A 79 -1.98 0.91 3.67
CA TYR A 79 -2.17 2.32 3.38
C TYR A 79 -0.88 2.90 2.82
N LEU A 80 -0.99 3.82 1.88
CA LEU A 80 0.15 4.61 1.40
C LEU A 80 0.31 5.86 2.28
N ASP A 81 1.49 6.03 2.90
CA ASP A 81 1.75 7.15 3.82
C ASP A 81 2.00 8.48 3.11
N SER A 82 2.47 8.42 1.89
CA SER A 82 2.72 9.58 1.03
C SER A 82 2.26 9.28 -0.40
N GLU A 83 2.47 10.22 -1.30
CA GLU A 83 2.33 9.95 -2.72
C GLU A 83 3.39 8.94 -3.16
N MET A 84 2.96 7.85 -3.79
CA MET A 84 3.79 6.70 -4.17
C MET A 84 3.37 6.16 -5.53
N THR A 85 4.16 5.26 -6.07
CA THR A 85 3.79 4.42 -7.21
C THR A 85 3.73 2.95 -6.78
N CYS A 86 3.23 2.06 -7.63
CA CYS A 86 3.27 0.63 -7.36
C CYS A 86 3.44 -0.20 -8.64
N ASN A 87 3.76 -1.47 -8.48
CA ASN A 87 3.85 -2.39 -9.60
C ASN A 87 2.45 -2.82 -10.11
N GLN A 88 2.41 -3.52 -11.23
CA GLN A 88 1.17 -4.00 -11.87
C GLN A 88 0.43 -5.07 -11.04
N ALA A 89 1.07 -5.68 -10.07
CA ALA A 89 0.50 -6.71 -9.21
C ALA A 89 -0.31 -6.14 -8.02
N CYS A 90 -0.41 -4.82 -7.93
CA CYS A 90 -1.17 -4.09 -6.91
C CYS A 90 -2.50 -3.59 -7.49
N CYS A 91 -3.56 -3.69 -6.69
CA CYS A 91 -4.82 -2.99 -6.90
C CYS A 91 -4.90 -1.83 -5.89
N VAL A 92 -4.98 -0.61 -6.39
CA VAL A 92 -5.08 0.59 -5.57
C VAL A 92 -6.50 1.13 -5.62
N PHE A 93 -6.97 1.55 -4.48
CA PHE A 93 -8.30 2.14 -4.31
C PHE A 93 -8.14 3.60 -3.94
N SER A 94 -8.77 4.48 -4.70
CA SER A 94 -8.89 5.89 -4.39
C SER A 94 -10.37 6.30 -4.37
N ASP A 95 -10.69 7.26 -3.52
CA ASP A 95 -12.06 7.70 -3.34
C ASP A 95 -12.64 8.28 -4.62
N LYS A 96 -13.91 7.97 -4.85
CA LYS A 96 -14.66 8.48 -5.98
C LYS A 96 -15.63 9.59 -5.56
N ASN A 97 -16.19 9.49 -4.37
CA ASN A 97 -17.28 10.35 -3.90
C ASN A 97 -17.27 10.65 -2.40
N GLU A 98 -16.17 10.44 -1.67
CA GLU A 98 -15.98 10.70 -0.22
C GLU A 98 -17.06 10.08 0.72
N ILE A 99 -17.91 9.20 0.21
CA ILE A 99 -19.04 8.63 0.98
C ILE A 99 -18.57 7.51 1.91
N ILE A 100 -17.52 6.82 1.53
CA ILE A 100 -17.01 5.66 2.25
C ILE A 100 -15.53 5.88 2.52
N SER A 101 -15.16 5.90 3.80
CA SER A 101 -13.79 6.19 4.20
C SER A 101 -12.80 5.10 3.82
N ARG A 102 -11.52 5.50 3.71
CA ARG A 102 -10.38 4.59 3.53
C ARG A 102 -10.29 3.54 4.64
N HIS A 103 -10.64 3.92 5.89
CA HIS A 103 -10.59 3.00 7.03
C HIS A 103 -11.67 1.94 6.93
N TYR A 104 -12.90 2.35 6.58
CA TYR A 104 -13.97 1.39 6.37
C TYR A 104 -13.63 0.43 5.22
N LEU A 105 -13.14 0.94 4.09
CA LEU A 105 -12.72 0.10 2.97
C LEU A 105 -11.67 -0.91 3.38
N PHE A 106 -10.59 -0.46 4.04
CA PHE A 106 -9.51 -1.33 4.49
C PHE A 106 -10.04 -2.47 5.36
N HIS A 107 -10.78 -2.13 6.40
CA HIS A 107 -11.32 -3.14 7.33
C HIS A 107 -12.38 -4.03 6.67
N TYR A 108 -13.17 -3.51 5.76
CA TYR A 108 -14.11 -4.30 4.98
C TYR A 108 -13.38 -5.33 4.11
N LEU A 109 -12.41 -4.90 3.32
CA LEU A 109 -11.61 -5.79 2.47
C LEU A 109 -10.86 -6.84 3.30
N TYR A 110 -10.32 -6.42 4.45
CA TYR A 110 -9.67 -7.32 5.40
C TYR A 110 -10.64 -8.41 5.89
N SER A 111 -11.87 -8.04 6.27
CA SER A 111 -12.87 -8.97 6.80
C SER A 111 -13.38 -9.98 5.77
N ILE A 112 -13.34 -9.64 4.47
CA ILE A 112 -13.80 -10.51 3.39
C ILE A 112 -12.64 -11.17 2.63
N ARG A 113 -11.41 -11.12 3.16
CA ARG A 113 -10.22 -11.65 2.46
C ARG A 113 -10.38 -13.10 2.02
N ASP A 114 -10.82 -13.97 2.92
CA ASP A 114 -11.00 -15.39 2.63
C ASP A 114 -12.01 -15.60 1.49
N TYR A 115 -13.08 -14.81 1.48
CA TYR A 115 -14.03 -14.83 0.37
C TYR A 115 -13.40 -14.35 -0.94
N LEU A 116 -12.58 -13.28 -0.90
CA LEU A 116 -11.87 -12.79 -2.09
C LEU A 116 -10.92 -13.85 -2.64
N LEU A 117 -10.19 -14.53 -1.76
CA LEU A 117 -9.30 -15.61 -2.15
C LEU A 117 -10.10 -16.77 -2.77
N LEU A 118 -11.21 -17.17 -2.14
CA LEU A 118 -12.06 -18.23 -2.64
C LEU A 118 -12.57 -17.97 -4.06
N ILE A 119 -13.07 -16.75 -4.34
CA ILE A 119 -13.55 -16.40 -5.67
C ILE A 119 -12.42 -16.18 -6.70
N GLY A 120 -11.22 -15.87 -6.23
CA GLY A 120 -10.00 -15.79 -7.06
C GLY A 120 -9.45 -17.15 -7.46
N PHE A 121 -9.71 -18.21 -6.69
CA PHE A 121 -9.26 -19.58 -6.94
C PHE A 121 -10.01 -20.30 -8.11
N GLY A 122 -11.07 -19.72 -8.64
CA GLY A 122 -11.86 -20.34 -9.73
C GLY A 122 -11.19 -20.33 -11.10
N ALA A 123 -10.00 -19.72 -11.26
CA ALA A 123 -9.20 -19.69 -12.48
C ALA A 123 -7.93 -20.54 -12.32
N ALA A 124 -7.33 -20.99 -13.43
CA ALA A 124 -6.13 -21.83 -13.44
C ALA A 124 -4.88 -21.25 -12.73
N GLN A 125 -4.93 -19.99 -12.31
CA GLN A 125 -3.94 -19.32 -11.47
C GLN A 125 -4.64 -18.62 -10.29
N GLN A 126 -4.06 -18.74 -9.11
CA GLN A 126 -4.52 -18.11 -7.86
C GLN A 126 -4.24 -16.59 -7.89
N ASN A 127 -5.03 -15.85 -8.64
CA ASN A 127 -4.83 -14.41 -8.80
C ASN A 127 -6.14 -13.66 -8.61
N LEU A 128 -6.10 -12.58 -7.87
CA LEU A 128 -7.16 -11.58 -7.86
C LEU A 128 -7.01 -10.68 -9.09
N SER A 129 -8.12 -10.26 -9.67
CA SER A 129 -8.12 -9.25 -10.73
C SER A 129 -8.90 -8.01 -10.28
N GLN A 130 -8.52 -6.84 -10.80
CA GLN A 130 -9.29 -5.62 -10.54
C GLN A 130 -10.77 -5.76 -10.88
N ASP A 131 -11.08 -6.43 -11.99
CA ASP A 131 -12.48 -6.60 -12.43
C ASP A 131 -13.28 -7.49 -11.49
N LEU A 132 -12.64 -8.50 -10.88
CA LEU A 132 -13.25 -9.31 -9.84
C LEU A 132 -13.51 -8.45 -8.60
N ILE A 133 -12.50 -7.73 -8.12
CA ILE A 133 -12.59 -6.87 -6.94
C ILE A 133 -13.67 -5.79 -7.13
N LYS A 134 -13.73 -5.13 -8.27
CA LYS A 134 -14.77 -4.13 -8.59
C LYS A 134 -16.20 -4.67 -8.48
N LYS A 135 -16.40 -5.95 -8.80
CA LYS A 135 -17.72 -6.61 -8.79
C LYS A 135 -18.17 -7.01 -7.39
N VAL A 136 -17.26 -7.11 -6.43
CA VAL A 136 -17.56 -7.49 -5.04
C VAL A 136 -18.58 -6.50 -4.47
N LYS A 137 -19.60 -7.03 -3.80
CA LYS A 137 -20.59 -6.22 -3.09
C LYS A 137 -19.94 -5.64 -1.85
N ILE A 138 -20.22 -4.39 -1.56
CA ILE A 138 -19.86 -3.73 -0.30
C ILE A 138 -21.14 -3.28 0.38
N VAL A 139 -21.23 -3.51 1.68
CA VAL A 139 -22.28 -2.93 2.51
C VAL A 139 -21.92 -1.47 2.78
N ILE A 140 -22.87 -0.57 2.66
CA ILE A 140 -22.67 0.84 2.96
C ILE A 140 -23.49 1.17 4.20
N PRO A 141 -22.84 1.36 5.35
CA PRO A 141 -23.52 1.80 6.55
C PRO A 141 -24.04 3.24 6.40
N PRO A 142 -24.97 3.68 7.26
CA PRO A 142 -25.32 5.10 7.35
C PRO A 142 -24.06 5.97 7.58
N THR A 143 -24.05 7.15 6.95
CA THR A 143 -22.89 8.06 6.99
C THR A 143 -22.42 8.39 8.41
N GLU A 144 -23.36 8.55 9.35
CA GLU A 144 -23.02 8.80 10.75
C GLU A 144 -22.24 7.64 11.40
N LEU A 145 -22.56 6.41 11.02
CA LEU A 145 -21.86 5.23 11.54
C LEU A 145 -20.44 5.16 10.96
N ILE A 146 -20.27 5.50 9.70
CA ILE A 146 -18.95 5.59 9.05
C ILE A 146 -18.12 6.68 9.73
N LYS A 147 -18.68 7.85 9.99
CA LYS A 147 -17.99 8.94 10.71
C LYS A 147 -17.52 8.50 12.10
N LYS A 148 -18.40 7.88 12.89
CA LYS A 148 -18.04 7.35 14.21
C LYS A 148 -16.93 6.29 14.14
N PHE A 149 -16.95 5.46 13.11
CA PHE A 149 -15.89 4.48 12.86
C PHE A 149 -14.56 5.17 12.56
N ASP A 150 -14.56 6.20 11.74
CA ASP A 150 -13.36 6.97 11.38
C ASP A 150 -12.81 7.76 12.57
N GLU A 151 -13.67 8.37 13.38
CA GLU A 151 -13.27 9.04 14.62
C GLU A 151 -12.50 8.11 15.58
N GLN A 152 -12.81 6.82 15.57
CA GLN A 152 -12.09 5.82 16.35
C GLN A 152 -10.82 5.31 15.63
N LYS A 153 -10.85 5.18 14.32
CA LYS A 153 -9.75 4.56 13.56
C LYS A 153 -8.64 5.52 13.20
N GLU A 154 -8.96 6.77 12.90
CA GLU A 154 -7.95 7.76 12.53
C GLU A 154 -6.90 7.99 13.63
N PRO A 155 -7.25 8.17 14.92
CA PRO A 155 -6.24 8.31 15.99
C PRO A 155 -5.35 7.07 16.14
N LEU A 156 -5.93 5.86 15.96
CA LEU A 156 -5.16 4.61 16.00
C LEU A 156 -4.19 4.52 14.82
N TYR A 157 -4.66 4.87 13.62
CA TYR A 157 -3.81 4.94 12.43
C TYR A 157 -2.64 5.91 12.64
N GLN A 158 -2.90 7.12 13.15
CA GLN A 158 -1.86 8.11 13.40
C GLN A 158 -0.86 7.64 14.47
N THR A 159 -1.34 6.94 15.49
CA THR A 159 -0.47 6.36 16.55
C THR A 159 0.44 5.29 15.95
N ILE A 160 -0.11 4.35 15.17
CA ILE A 160 0.66 3.29 14.50
C ILE A 160 1.71 3.93 13.57
N ARG A 161 1.29 4.90 12.76
CA ARG A 161 2.18 5.64 11.86
C ARG A 161 3.34 6.30 12.61
N ALA A 162 3.06 7.00 13.69
CA ALA A 162 4.07 7.66 14.50
C ALA A 162 5.08 6.65 15.09
N LEU A 163 4.59 5.54 15.63
CA LEU A 163 5.43 4.48 16.18
C LEU A 163 6.29 3.81 15.10
N MET A 164 5.76 3.58 13.91
CA MET A 164 6.54 3.04 12.78
C MET A 164 7.65 4.00 12.37
N MET A 165 7.36 5.30 12.24
CA MET A 165 8.38 6.32 11.94
C MET A 165 9.45 6.42 13.04
N GLN A 166 9.07 6.25 14.31
CA GLN A 166 10.00 6.23 15.42
C GLN A 166 10.89 4.99 15.38
N ASN A 167 10.33 3.81 15.15
CA ASN A 167 11.08 2.57 14.98
C ASN A 167 12.10 2.68 13.86
N ASP A 168 11.72 3.26 12.72
CA ASP A 168 12.61 3.45 11.58
C ASP A 168 13.83 4.33 11.94
N LYS A 169 13.59 5.42 12.69
CA LYS A 169 14.67 6.28 13.21
C LYS A 169 15.58 5.53 14.18
N LEU A 170 15.02 4.73 15.09
CA LEU A 170 15.79 3.95 16.05
C LEU A 170 16.65 2.87 15.37
N ILE A 171 16.11 2.21 14.33
CA ILE A 171 16.86 1.25 13.52
C ILE A 171 18.05 1.94 12.84
N LYS A 172 17.83 3.09 12.20
CA LYS A 172 18.90 3.87 11.56
C LYS A 172 19.97 4.32 12.58
N GLN A 173 19.57 4.74 13.77
CA GLN A 173 20.50 5.11 14.85
C GLN A 173 21.32 3.91 15.31
N ARG A 174 20.69 2.77 15.55
CA ARG A 174 21.36 1.52 15.91
C ARG A 174 22.40 1.15 14.84
N ASP A 175 22.00 1.15 13.59
CA ASP A 175 22.87 0.71 12.48
C ASP A 175 24.05 1.67 12.25
N MET A 176 23.91 2.96 12.58
CA MET A 176 25.01 3.92 12.58
C MET A 176 25.94 3.77 13.79
N LEU A 177 25.39 3.46 14.96
CA LEU A 177 26.17 3.41 16.21
C LEU A 177 26.88 2.09 16.42
N LEU A 178 26.24 0.96 16.08
CA LEU A 178 26.76 -0.37 16.35
C LEU A 178 28.17 -0.62 15.75
N PRO A 179 28.46 -0.27 14.48
CA PRO A 179 29.79 -0.44 13.92
C PRO A 179 30.86 0.45 14.60
N ARG A 180 30.46 1.63 15.10
CA ARG A 180 31.38 2.55 15.80
C ARG A 180 31.74 2.04 17.20
N LEU A 181 30.77 1.47 17.91
CA LEU A 181 30.97 0.83 19.20
C LEU A 181 31.87 -0.42 19.06
N MET A 182 31.56 -1.27 18.09
CA MET A 182 32.34 -2.50 17.85
C MET A 182 33.79 -2.24 17.40
N SER A 183 34.03 -1.11 16.73
CA SER A 183 35.37 -0.71 16.32
C SER A 183 36.18 0.07 17.38
N GLY A 184 35.59 0.32 18.56
CA GLY A 184 36.20 1.13 19.63
C GLY A 184 36.35 2.61 19.28
N LYS A 185 35.66 3.11 18.27
CA LYS A 185 35.64 4.53 17.86
C LYS A 185 34.70 5.38 18.70
N LEU A 186 33.88 4.77 19.53
CA LEU A 186 33.03 5.41 20.54
C LEU A 186 33.32 4.75 21.87
N GLU A 187 33.75 5.55 22.85
CA GLU A 187 33.80 5.16 24.27
C GLU A 187 32.39 5.36 24.87
N VAL A 188 31.97 4.40 25.70
CA VAL A 188 30.70 4.43 26.44
C VAL A 188 30.96 5.02 27.81
#